data_819cd9a8d56c763fb0fbaba7ba7db5e5
#
_entry.id   819cd9a8d56c763fb0fbaba7ba7db5e5
#
_cell.length_a   1.000
_cell.length_b   1.000
_cell.length_c   1.000
_cell.angle_alpha   90.00
_cell.angle_beta   90.00
_cell.angle_gamma   90.00
#
_symmetry.space_group_name_H-M   'P 1'
#
loop_
_entity.id
_entity.type
_entity.pdbx_description
1 polymer ?
#
loop_
_entity_poly.entity_id
_entity_poly.type
_entity_poly.pdbx_seq_one_letter_code
_entity_poly.pdbx_strand_id
1 'polypeptide(L)'
;MEEKTLGSASSAEERAVEQAIQSVPFWQGRTATYRLVTGGLTNSNWRVSVDGESRRFFMKIPGAGTDMFVDRKAANEAAILANTVGLGPEVVFFDPESGLEIAEFLEGYRACTTTDFQSHDIQRAAVACYRTFHEGAKLRLTKTVFDMIDEHLSQIRELSGSLPEDWAWLSRNYENARAAFNASGLDLVPCFNDPMPGNFLVKPDAPMKLVDYEFASMNERSYELGVWLGEMFFPEDLSTELLTAYAGELKAGLAARVMVMRALADIKWAGWAMVQQQISELNFDYHKYGAWKFMRARSVIHDSRWEGWLRTV
;
A
#
# COMPACT_ATOMS: atom_id res chain seq x y z
N MET A 1 -20.78 5.09 13.75
CA MET A 1 -20.65 4.05 14.79
C MET A 1 -20.54 4.74 16.12
N GLU A 2 -21.08 4.12 17.17
CA GLU A 2 -21.14 4.67 18.52
C GLU A 2 -19.75 4.64 19.17
N GLU A 3 -19.43 5.67 19.93
CA GLU A 3 -18.22 5.75 20.73
C GLU A 3 -18.45 4.99 22.05
N LYS A 4 -17.54 4.12 22.40
CA LYS A 4 -17.62 3.29 23.59
C LYS A 4 -16.55 3.66 24.62
N THR A 5 -16.84 3.41 25.89
CA THR A 5 -15.89 3.63 26.98
C THR A 5 -15.16 2.34 27.31
N LEU A 6 -13.90 2.43 27.67
CA LEU A 6 -13.09 1.29 28.17
C LEU A 6 -13.83 0.54 29.29
N GLY A 7 -13.95 -0.77 29.16
CA GLY A 7 -14.72 -1.65 30.05
C GLY A 7 -16.16 -1.94 29.61
N SER A 8 -16.60 -1.40 28.44
CA SER A 8 -17.95 -1.62 27.90
C SER A 8 -18.01 -2.59 26.71
N ALA A 9 -16.91 -3.32 26.42
CA ALA A 9 -16.82 -4.22 25.30
C ALA A 9 -17.90 -5.31 25.29
N SER A 10 -18.61 -5.45 24.16
CA SER A 10 -19.67 -6.44 23.95
C SER A 10 -19.32 -7.50 22.89
N SER A 11 -18.33 -7.23 22.02
CA SER A 11 -17.86 -8.13 20.97
C SER A 11 -16.42 -8.59 21.20
N ALA A 12 -15.96 -9.57 20.43
CA ALA A 12 -14.57 -10.03 20.46
C ALA A 12 -13.59 -8.93 19.99
N GLU A 13 -13.94 -8.19 18.94
CA GLU A 13 -13.15 -7.06 18.43
C GLU A 13 -13.03 -5.93 19.47
N GLU A 14 -14.14 -5.63 20.15
CA GLU A 14 -14.14 -4.61 21.21
C GLU A 14 -13.29 -5.04 22.40
N ARG A 15 -13.30 -6.31 22.76
CA ARG A 15 -12.40 -6.83 23.81
C ARG A 15 -10.93 -6.73 23.39
N ALA A 16 -10.63 -6.99 22.11
CA ALA A 16 -9.28 -6.90 21.59
C ALA A 16 -8.74 -5.45 21.65
N VAL A 17 -9.55 -4.45 21.27
CA VAL A 17 -9.12 -3.05 21.36
C VAL A 17 -8.97 -2.60 22.82
N GLU A 18 -9.85 -3.05 23.73
CA GLU A 18 -9.69 -2.73 25.15
C GLU A 18 -8.41 -3.33 25.75
N GLN A 19 -8.08 -4.56 25.38
CA GLN A 19 -6.80 -5.18 25.75
C GLN A 19 -5.60 -4.43 25.18
N ALA A 20 -5.69 -4.03 23.90
CA ALA A 20 -4.64 -3.23 23.25
C ALA A 20 -4.46 -1.88 23.95
N ILE A 21 -5.54 -1.15 24.30
CA ILE A 21 -5.47 0.11 25.07
C ILE A 21 -4.78 -0.12 26.42
N GLN A 22 -5.14 -1.18 27.13
CA GLN A 22 -4.57 -1.51 28.44
C GLN A 22 -3.09 -1.96 28.36
N SER A 23 -2.64 -2.47 27.23
CA SER A 23 -1.24 -2.89 27.04
C SER A 23 -0.29 -1.71 26.84
N VAL A 24 -0.81 -0.52 26.49
CA VAL A 24 0.00 0.68 26.27
C VAL A 24 0.53 1.23 27.61
N PRO A 25 1.84 1.24 27.86
CA PRO A 25 2.37 1.53 29.19
C PRO A 25 1.97 2.90 29.76
N PHE A 26 1.95 3.95 28.92
CA PHE A 26 1.63 5.31 29.35
C PHE A 26 0.12 5.62 29.39
N TRP A 27 -0.74 4.65 29.08
CA TRP A 27 -2.19 4.74 29.22
C TRP A 27 -2.76 3.92 30.38
N GLN A 28 -1.91 3.14 31.04
CA GLN A 28 -2.35 2.29 32.16
C GLN A 28 -3.04 3.09 33.25
N GLY A 29 -4.20 2.62 33.70
CA GLY A 29 -5.00 3.26 34.74
C GLY A 29 -5.78 4.50 34.30
N ARG A 30 -5.71 4.87 33.00
CA ARG A 30 -6.45 6.02 32.45
C ARG A 30 -7.76 5.58 31.84
N THR A 31 -8.75 6.45 31.87
CA THR A 31 -10.02 6.26 31.16
C THR A 31 -9.80 6.54 29.67
N ALA A 32 -10.42 5.74 28.83
CA ALA A 32 -10.37 5.94 27.37
C ALA A 32 -11.75 5.69 26.75
N THR A 33 -11.99 6.36 25.62
CA THR A 33 -13.08 6.04 24.70
C THR A 33 -12.51 5.59 23.37
N TYR A 34 -13.24 4.71 22.69
CA TYR A 34 -12.80 4.18 21.40
C TYR A 34 -13.97 4.05 20.42
N ARG A 35 -13.65 4.16 19.13
CA ARG A 35 -14.60 4.02 18.03
C ARG A 35 -13.92 3.34 16.85
N LEU A 36 -14.60 2.37 16.26
CA LEU A 36 -14.11 1.68 15.06
C LEU A 36 -13.97 2.70 13.89
N VAL A 37 -12.85 2.64 13.19
CA VAL A 37 -12.60 3.35 11.93
C VAL A 37 -12.79 2.34 10.80
N THR A 38 -13.77 2.59 9.95
CA THR A 38 -14.05 1.72 8.80
C THR A 38 -13.01 1.91 7.72
N GLY A 39 -12.61 0.82 7.09
CA GLY A 39 -11.64 0.77 6.01
C GLY A 39 -10.48 -0.16 6.36
N GLY A 40 -9.84 -0.72 5.32
CA GLY A 40 -8.82 -1.77 5.47
C GLY A 40 -9.42 -3.18 5.44
N LEU A 41 -8.66 -4.08 4.79
CA LEU A 41 -9.06 -5.50 4.63
C LEU A 41 -8.31 -6.42 5.60
N THR A 42 -7.27 -5.92 6.25
CA THR A 42 -6.30 -6.74 6.97
C THR A 42 -6.22 -6.45 8.46
N ASN A 43 -6.59 -5.24 8.89
CA ASN A 43 -6.43 -4.79 10.27
C ASN A 43 -7.73 -4.29 10.89
N SER A 44 -7.78 -4.31 12.22
CA SER A 44 -8.83 -3.64 13.00
C SER A 44 -8.32 -2.25 13.40
N ASN A 45 -9.01 -1.20 12.91
CA ASN A 45 -8.58 0.18 13.05
C ASN A 45 -9.52 0.95 13.99
N TRP A 46 -8.95 1.68 14.95
CA TRP A 46 -9.71 2.36 15.98
C TRP A 46 -9.26 3.79 16.19
N ARG A 47 -10.20 4.69 16.42
CA ARG A 47 -9.91 6.00 16.98
C ARG A 47 -10.04 5.91 18.51
N VAL A 48 -8.99 6.30 19.21
CA VAL A 48 -8.93 6.26 20.67
C VAL A 48 -8.74 7.67 21.22
N SER A 49 -9.50 8.00 22.25
CA SER A 49 -9.33 9.22 23.05
C SER A 49 -9.01 8.81 24.47
N VAL A 50 -7.98 9.36 25.06
CA VAL A 50 -7.51 9.03 26.41
C VAL A 50 -7.66 10.24 27.32
N ASP A 51 -8.22 10.08 28.50
CA ASP A 51 -8.41 11.19 29.45
C ASP A 51 -7.08 11.85 29.81
N GLY A 52 -7.05 13.19 29.80
CA GLY A 52 -5.85 13.97 30.02
C GLY A 52 -4.96 14.13 28.77
N GLU A 53 -5.29 13.56 27.60
CA GLU A 53 -4.63 13.85 26.33
C GLU A 53 -5.42 14.87 25.54
N SER A 54 -4.72 15.86 24.95
CA SER A 54 -5.35 16.87 24.11
C SER A 54 -5.60 16.41 22.68
N ARG A 55 -4.93 15.35 22.26
CA ARG A 55 -5.03 14.76 20.91
C ARG A 55 -5.72 13.39 20.96
N ARG A 56 -6.25 12.96 19.82
CA ARG A 56 -6.77 11.62 19.60
C ARG A 56 -5.77 10.76 18.88
N PHE A 57 -5.95 9.45 18.97
CA PHE A 57 -5.02 8.47 18.43
C PHE A 57 -5.71 7.55 17.44
N PHE A 58 -4.98 7.18 16.41
CA PHE A 58 -5.32 6.07 15.54
C PHE A 58 -4.58 4.84 16.06
N MET A 59 -5.32 3.80 16.37
CA MET A 59 -4.78 2.52 16.83
C MET A 59 -5.05 1.48 15.76
N LYS A 60 -3.99 0.83 15.27
CA LYS A 60 -4.04 -0.27 14.31
C LYS A 60 -3.66 -1.56 15.02
N ILE A 61 -4.59 -2.52 15.02
CA ILE A 61 -4.40 -3.87 15.55
C ILE A 61 -4.31 -4.80 14.36
N PRO A 62 -3.16 -5.49 14.14
CA PRO A 62 -3.00 -6.40 13.03
C PRO A 62 -4.02 -7.55 13.07
N GLY A 63 -4.59 -7.87 11.91
CA GLY A 63 -5.39 -9.05 11.74
C GLY A 63 -4.56 -10.33 11.73
N ALA A 64 -5.21 -11.47 11.99
CA ALA A 64 -4.56 -12.77 11.96
C ALA A 64 -3.96 -13.08 10.57
N GLY A 65 -2.76 -13.66 10.53
CA GLY A 65 -2.08 -14.07 9.30
C GLY A 65 -1.43 -12.95 8.48
N THR A 66 -1.48 -11.69 8.94
CA THR A 66 -0.83 -10.57 8.24
C THR A 66 0.70 -10.65 8.25
N ASP A 67 1.29 -11.37 9.20
CA ASP A 67 2.73 -11.65 9.30
C ASP A 67 3.29 -12.44 8.12
N MET A 68 2.45 -13.11 7.34
CA MET A 68 2.86 -13.77 6.10
C MET A 68 3.28 -12.79 4.98
N PHE A 69 2.84 -11.51 5.05
CA PHE A 69 3.04 -10.51 3.97
C PHE A 69 3.71 -9.25 4.46
N VAL A 70 3.58 -8.94 5.75
CA VAL A 70 3.95 -7.65 6.33
C VAL A 70 5.15 -7.80 7.25
N ASP A 71 6.27 -7.17 6.90
CA ASP A 71 7.35 -6.91 7.86
C ASP A 71 6.95 -5.70 8.73
N ARG A 72 6.42 -5.97 9.93
CA ARG A 72 5.90 -4.96 10.84
C ARG A 72 6.94 -3.91 11.23
N LYS A 73 8.23 -4.32 11.34
CA LYS A 73 9.32 -3.38 11.68
C LYS A 73 9.65 -2.47 10.50
N ALA A 74 9.61 -3.01 9.28
CA ALA A 74 9.80 -2.21 8.07
C ALA A 74 8.62 -1.24 7.84
N ALA A 75 7.38 -1.69 8.08
CA ALA A 75 6.18 -0.85 8.02
C ALA A 75 6.27 0.33 9.00
N ASN A 76 6.66 0.07 10.25
CA ASN A 76 6.85 1.12 11.27
C ASN A 76 7.98 2.08 10.90
N GLU A 77 9.12 1.58 10.40
CA GLU A 77 10.22 2.42 9.90
C GLU A 77 9.74 3.37 8.79
N ALA A 78 8.94 2.86 7.85
CA ALA A 78 8.39 3.66 6.76
C ALA A 78 7.37 4.69 7.24
N ALA A 79 6.53 4.36 8.22
CA ALA A 79 5.61 5.30 8.85
C ALA A 79 6.36 6.45 9.56
N ILE A 80 7.46 6.14 10.27
CA ILE A 80 8.34 7.15 10.90
C ILE A 80 9.01 8.02 9.82
N LEU A 81 9.51 7.43 8.73
CA LEU A 81 10.06 8.19 7.61
C LEU A 81 9.02 9.14 7.04
N ALA A 82 7.81 8.65 6.79
CA ALA A 82 6.72 9.47 6.25
C ALA A 82 6.37 10.66 7.16
N ASN A 83 6.35 10.46 8.47
CA ASN A 83 6.17 11.57 9.41
C ASN A 83 7.33 12.57 9.32
N THR A 84 8.56 12.08 9.27
CA THR A 84 9.78 12.94 9.20
C THR A 84 9.78 13.85 7.98
N VAL A 85 9.26 13.36 6.82
CA VAL A 85 9.14 14.15 5.59
C VAL A 85 7.78 14.87 5.46
N GLY A 86 6.98 14.87 6.51
CA GLY A 86 5.71 15.60 6.57
C GLY A 86 4.54 14.93 5.85
N LEU A 87 4.65 13.68 5.43
CA LEU A 87 3.61 12.95 4.69
C LEU A 87 2.68 12.14 5.60
N GLY A 88 3.19 11.58 6.70
CA GLY A 88 2.42 10.73 7.60
C GLY A 88 2.10 11.38 8.96
N PRO A 89 1.22 10.74 9.77
CA PRO A 89 1.03 11.10 11.17
C PRO A 89 2.25 10.75 12.03
N GLU A 90 2.37 11.34 13.22
CA GLU A 90 3.35 10.92 14.21
C GLU A 90 3.02 9.51 14.72
N VAL A 91 3.97 8.59 14.66
CA VAL A 91 3.88 7.30 15.34
C VAL A 91 4.24 7.49 16.80
N VAL A 92 3.29 7.24 17.69
CA VAL A 92 3.42 7.48 19.14
C VAL A 92 3.88 6.23 19.88
N PHE A 93 3.46 5.06 19.39
CA PHE A 93 3.82 3.77 19.99
C PHE A 93 3.82 2.68 18.94
N PHE A 94 4.74 1.76 19.09
CA PHE A 94 4.79 0.53 18.30
C PHE A 94 5.28 -0.63 19.16
N ASP A 95 4.54 -1.71 19.17
CA ASP A 95 4.97 -2.97 19.76
C ASP A 95 5.40 -3.94 18.65
N PRO A 96 6.69 -4.27 18.55
CA PRO A 96 7.20 -5.13 17.50
C PRO A 96 6.77 -6.60 17.61
N GLU A 97 6.28 -7.05 18.78
CA GLU A 97 5.83 -8.42 18.99
C GLU A 97 4.40 -8.63 18.52
N SER A 98 3.48 -7.79 18.97
CA SER A 98 2.09 -7.83 18.53
C SER A 98 1.83 -7.12 17.22
N GLY A 99 2.68 -6.16 16.84
CA GLY A 99 2.49 -5.26 15.71
C GLY A 99 1.48 -4.15 15.98
N LEU A 100 1.05 -3.97 17.24
CA LEU A 100 0.20 -2.86 17.64
C LEU A 100 0.89 -1.53 17.32
N GLU A 101 0.24 -0.70 16.51
CA GLU A 101 0.72 0.63 16.19
C GLU A 101 -0.28 1.69 16.63
N ILE A 102 0.24 2.75 17.23
CA ILE A 102 -0.54 3.92 17.63
C ILE A 102 0.10 5.15 17.00
N ALA A 103 -0.70 5.87 16.23
CA ALA A 103 -0.32 7.11 15.60
C ALA A 103 -1.27 8.25 16.00
N GLU A 104 -0.87 9.48 15.74
CA GLU A 104 -1.76 10.62 15.84
C GLU A 104 -2.97 10.43 14.91
N PHE A 105 -4.18 10.70 15.42
CA PHE A 105 -5.36 10.73 14.58
C PHE A 105 -5.45 12.05 13.83
N LEU A 106 -5.42 12.00 12.50
CA LEU A 106 -5.43 13.17 11.62
C LEU A 106 -6.83 13.81 11.58
N GLU A 107 -7.10 14.71 12.49
CA GLU A 107 -8.41 15.37 12.65
C GLU A 107 -8.79 16.23 11.44
N GLY A 108 -10.01 16.00 10.95
CA GLY A 108 -10.56 16.72 9.80
C GLY A 108 -10.07 16.21 8.44
N TYR A 109 -9.15 15.25 8.41
CA TYR A 109 -8.81 14.55 7.18
C TYR A 109 -9.85 13.49 6.85
N ARG A 110 -10.07 13.25 5.56
CA ARG A 110 -10.83 12.14 5.02
C ARG A 110 -10.01 11.35 4.02
N ALA A 111 -10.29 10.08 3.90
CA ALA A 111 -9.75 9.25 2.83
C ALA A 111 -10.26 9.71 1.46
N CYS A 112 -9.39 9.65 0.45
CA CYS A 112 -9.79 9.82 -0.93
C CYS A 112 -10.58 8.60 -1.44
N THR A 113 -11.38 8.86 -2.45
CA THR A 113 -12.02 7.86 -3.30
C THR A 113 -11.38 7.92 -4.70
N THR A 114 -11.64 6.93 -5.55
CA THR A 114 -11.21 6.98 -6.96
C THR A 114 -11.75 8.22 -7.68
N THR A 115 -12.94 8.71 -7.30
CA THR A 115 -13.54 9.93 -7.87
C THR A 115 -12.74 11.18 -7.52
N ASP A 116 -12.14 11.26 -6.33
CA ASP A 116 -11.31 12.41 -5.96
C ASP A 116 -10.11 12.57 -6.91
N PHE A 117 -9.57 11.45 -7.42
CA PHE A 117 -8.47 11.46 -8.38
C PHE A 117 -8.84 11.92 -9.80
N GLN A 118 -10.09 12.33 -10.04
CA GLN A 118 -10.46 13.08 -11.23
C GLN A 118 -10.07 14.56 -11.13
N SER A 119 -9.73 15.05 -9.92
CA SER A 119 -9.27 16.43 -9.70
C SER A 119 -7.77 16.57 -9.97
N HIS A 120 -7.39 17.53 -10.81
CA HIS A 120 -5.99 17.87 -11.06
C HIS A 120 -5.22 18.28 -9.80
N ASP A 121 -5.89 18.91 -8.82
CA ASP A 121 -5.25 19.29 -7.54
C ASP A 121 -4.88 18.06 -6.73
N ILE A 122 -5.76 17.07 -6.66
CA ILE A 122 -5.50 15.79 -5.99
C ILE A 122 -4.38 15.02 -6.70
N GLN A 123 -4.40 14.98 -8.03
CA GLN A 123 -3.36 14.33 -8.83
C GLN A 123 -1.98 14.97 -8.58
N ARG A 124 -1.89 16.31 -8.61
CA ARG A 124 -0.64 17.03 -8.32
C ARG A 124 -0.16 16.84 -6.89
N ALA A 125 -1.08 16.83 -5.92
CA ALA A 125 -0.75 16.54 -4.53
C ALA A 125 -0.18 15.12 -4.36
N ALA A 126 -0.75 14.11 -5.03
CA ALA A 126 -0.24 12.74 -5.01
C ALA A 126 1.15 12.65 -5.65
N VAL A 127 1.38 13.32 -6.80
CA VAL A 127 2.72 13.40 -7.42
C VAL A 127 3.74 14.00 -6.45
N ALA A 128 3.37 15.07 -5.72
CA ALA A 128 4.25 15.68 -4.71
C ALA A 128 4.54 14.72 -3.57
N CYS A 129 3.54 13.95 -3.09
CA CYS A 129 3.73 12.93 -2.07
C CYS A 129 4.74 11.86 -2.52
N TYR A 130 4.59 11.31 -3.73
CA TYR A 130 5.54 10.32 -4.27
C TYR A 130 6.95 10.87 -4.38
N ARG A 131 7.13 12.07 -4.92
CA ARG A 131 8.45 12.69 -4.98
C ARG A 131 9.09 12.83 -3.62
N THR A 132 8.34 13.37 -2.65
CA THR A 132 8.83 13.58 -1.29
C THR A 132 9.22 12.26 -0.62
N PHE A 133 8.41 11.20 -0.78
CA PHE A 133 8.71 9.90 -0.18
C PHE A 133 9.91 9.22 -0.84
N HIS A 134 10.00 9.24 -2.17
CA HIS A 134 11.11 8.68 -2.94
C HIS A 134 12.46 9.38 -2.67
N GLU A 135 12.42 10.66 -2.31
CA GLU A 135 13.62 11.45 -1.92
C GLU A 135 13.97 11.27 -0.44
N GLY A 136 13.18 10.54 0.31
CA GLY A 136 13.40 10.27 1.73
C GLY A 136 14.61 9.38 2.01
N ALA A 137 14.88 9.15 3.29
CA ALA A 137 15.95 8.25 3.72
C ALA A 137 15.67 6.82 3.29
N LYS A 138 16.74 6.06 3.02
CA LYS A 138 16.62 4.64 2.62
C LYS A 138 15.96 3.83 3.74
N LEU A 139 15.02 2.97 3.36
CA LEU A 139 14.43 1.97 4.24
C LEU A 139 15.36 0.76 4.36
N ARG A 140 15.31 0.09 5.50
CA ARG A 140 16.12 -1.11 5.77
C ARG A 140 15.69 -2.29 4.89
N LEU A 141 14.38 -2.47 4.69
CA LEU A 141 13.85 -3.54 3.86
C LEU A 141 14.03 -3.20 2.38
N THR A 142 14.70 -4.06 1.64
CA THR A 142 14.64 -4.07 0.17
C THR A 142 13.78 -5.24 -0.25
N LYS A 143 12.65 -4.96 -0.90
CA LYS A 143 11.73 -5.96 -1.43
C LYS A 143 11.13 -5.41 -2.72
N THR A 144 11.66 -5.86 -3.84
CA THR A 144 11.24 -5.40 -5.16
C THR A 144 9.95 -6.08 -5.62
N VAL A 145 9.33 -5.58 -6.67
CA VAL A 145 8.17 -6.25 -7.27
C VAL A 145 8.50 -7.69 -7.69
N PHE A 146 9.74 -7.96 -8.08
CA PHE A 146 10.19 -9.30 -8.44
C PHE A 146 10.19 -10.22 -7.24
N ASP A 147 10.71 -9.75 -6.09
CA ASP A 147 10.67 -10.49 -4.83
C ASP A 147 9.23 -10.76 -4.38
N MET A 148 8.35 -9.77 -4.51
CA MET A 148 6.94 -9.88 -4.15
C MET A 148 6.19 -10.90 -5.03
N ILE A 149 6.43 -10.90 -6.34
CA ILE A 149 5.83 -11.87 -7.28
C ILE A 149 6.32 -13.28 -6.95
N ASP A 150 7.62 -13.48 -6.76
CA ASP A 150 8.20 -14.79 -6.45
C ASP A 150 7.67 -15.33 -5.12
N GLU A 151 7.55 -14.49 -4.11
CA GLU A 151 6.94 -14.85 -2.82
C GLU A 151 5.50 -15.35 -3.00
N HIS A 152 4.67 -14.58 -3.71
CA HIS A 152 3.28 -15.00 -3.95
C HIS A 152 3.20 -16.29 -4.77
N LEU A 153 4.06 -16.49 -5.76
CA LEU A 153 4.13 -17.75 -6.52
C LEU A 153 4.54 -18.93 -5.65
N SER A 154 5.44 -18.74 -4.67
CA SER A 154 5.77 -19.76 -3.69
C SER A 154 4.58 -20.10 -2.80
N GLN A 155 3.96 -19.07 -2.23
CA GLN A 155 2.78 -19.21 -1.37
C GLN A 155 1.61 -19.90 -2.09
N ILE A 156 1.34 -19.55 -3.35
CA ILE A 156 0.29 -20.19 -4.15
C ILE A 156 0.58 -21.70 -4.30
N ARG A 157 1.84 -22.09 -4.56
CA ARG A 157 2.22 -23.51 -4.66
C ARG A 157 2.06 -24.23 -3.32
N GLU A 158 2.54 -23.64 -2.23
CA GLU A 158 2.46 -24.21 -0.88
C GLU A 158 1.01 -24.41 -0.42
N LEU A 159 0.14 -23.46 -0.75
CA LEU A 159 -1.28 -23.49 -0.42
C LEU A 159 -2.14 -24.28 -1.43
N SER A 160 -1.52 -24.90 -2.44
CA SER A 160 -2.24 -25.58 -3.53
C SER A 160 -3.25 -24.70 -4.25
N GLY A 161 -2.98 -23.38 -4.33
CA GLY A 161 -3.77 -22.41 -5.07
C GLY A 161 -3.63 -22.58 -6.58
N SER A 162 -4.52 -21.96 -7.34
CA SER A 162 -4.52 -22.04 -8.80
C SER A 162 -4.03 -20.74 -9.45
N LEU A 163 -3.30 -20.89 -10.54
CA LEU A 163 -2.93 -19.83 -11.46
C LEU A 163 -3.83 -19.86 -12.72
N PRO A 164 -3.94 -18.76 -13.48
CA PRO A 164 -4.75 -18.76 -14.70
C PRO A 164 -4.21 -19.76 -15.76
N GLU A 165 -5.08 -20.24 -16.63
CA GLU A 165 -4.72 -21.25 -17.66
C GLU A 165 -3.56 -20.82 -18.56
N ASP A 166 -3.45 -19.53 -18.86
CA ASP A 166 -2.38 -18.94 -19.68
C ASP A 166 -1.15 -18.51 -18.86
N TRP A 167 -1.00 -18.99 -17.63
CA TRP A 167 0.13 -18.63 -16.76
C TRP A 167 1.48 -18.86 -17.43
N ALA A 168 1.62 -19.88 -18.23
CA ALA A 168 2.87 -20.12 -18.96
C ALA A 168 3.26 -18.98 -19.92
N TRP A 169 2.26 -18.28 -20.48
CA TRP A 169 2.50 -17.09 -21.31
C TRP A 169 2.81 -15.87 -20.44
N LEU A 170 2.04 -15.63 -19.38
CA LEU A 170 2.28 -14.54 -18.42
C LEU A 170 3.68 -14.67 -17.79
N SER A 171 4.05 -15.86 -17.36
CA SER A 171 5.36 -16.13 -16.75
C SER A 171 6.53 -15.82 -17.69
N ARG A 172 6.44 -16.19 -18.98
CA ARG A 172 7.48 -15.85 -19.97
C ARG A 172 7.65 -14.32 -20.10
N ASN A 173 6.56 -13.58 -20.15
CA ASN A 173 6.62 -12.12 -20.23
C ASN A 173 7.18 -11.50 -18.94
N TYR A 174 6.82 -12.04 -17.79
CA TYR A 174 7.38 -11.66 -16.50
C TYR A 174 8.91 -11.89 -16.46
N GLU A 175 9.39 -13.05 -16.90
CA GLU A 175 10.83 -13.34 -16.92
C GLU A 175 11.58 -12.48 -17.95
N ASN A 176 10.98 -12.15 -19.10
CA ASN A 176 11.56 -11.22 -20.06
C ASN A 176 11.69 -9.81 -19.46
N ALA A 177 10.66 -9.34 -18.74
CA ALA A 177 10.72 -8.07 -18.03
C ALA A 177 11.79 -8.08 -16.94
N ARG A 178 11.87 -9.14 -16.12
CA ARG A 178 12.91 -9.32 -15.12
C ARG A 178 14.31 -9.26 -15.75
N ALA A 179 14.52 -9.93 -16.84
CA ALA A 179 15.81 -9.94 -17.54
C ALA A 179 16.19 -8.53 -18.03
N ALA A 180 15.24 -7.76 -18.60
CA ALA A 180 15.46 -6.40 -19.03
C ALA A 180 15.87 -5.47 -17.87
N PHE A 181 15.14 -5.54 -16.74
CA PHE A 181 15.46 -4.74 -15.55
C PHE A 181 16.78 -5.17 -14.89
N ASN A 182 17.10 -6.46 -14.86
CA ASN A 182 18.39 -6.94 -14.35
C ASN A 182 19.56 -6.44 -15.21
N ALA A 183 19.38 -6.36 -16.53
CA ALA A 183 20.40 -5.87 -17.44
C ALA A 183 20.61 -4.36 -17.35
N SER A 184 19.53 -3.57 -17.16
CA SER A 184 19.59 -2.12 -17.06
C SER A 184 19.91 -1.59 -15.65
N GLY A 185 19.74 -2.44 -14.61
CA GLY A 185 19.80 -2.06 -13.21
C GLY A 185 18.47 -1.51 -12.67
N LEU A 186 18.29 -1.57 -11.35
CA LEU A 186 17.11 -1.09 -10.65
C LEU A 186 17.36 0.31 -10.07
N ASP A 187 16.39 1.20 -10.18
CA ASP A 187 16.37 2.51 -9.53
C ASP A 187 15.58 2.40 -8.22
N LEU A 188 16.27 1.92 -7.18
CA LEU A 188 15.66 1.63 -5.87
C LEU A 188 15.51 2.91 -5.03
N VAL A 189 14.27 3.21 -4.67
CA VAL A 189 13.91 4.31 -3.78
C VAL A 189 12.98 3.81 -2.68
N PRO A 190 12.78 4.56 -1.59
CA PRO A 190 11.71 4.27 -0.63
C PRO A 190 10.38 4.31 -1.36
N CYS A 191 9.67 3.20 -1.39
CA CYS A 191 8.35 3.07 -1.99
C CYS A 191 7.33 2.66 -0.94
N PHE A 192 6.16 3.23 -1.02
CA PHE A 192 5.03 2.92 -0.15
C PHE A 192 4.25 1.68 -0.66
N ASN A 193 4.28 1.41 -1.98
CA ASN A 193 3.84 0.19 -2.65
C ASN A 193 2.34 -0.13 -2.62
N ASP A 194 1.50 0.68 -1.97
CA ASP A 194 0.05 0.46 -1.85
C ASP A 194 -0.78 1.70 -2.21
N PRO A 195 -0.97 2.01 -3.49
CA PRO A 195 -1.63 3.22 -3.95
C PRO A 195 -3.16 3.17 -3.90
N MET A 196 -3.73 2.47 -2.93
CA MET A 196 -5.18 2.49 -2.74
C MET A 196 -5.66 3.93 -2.48
N PRO A 197 -6.76 4.40 -3.11
CA PRO A 197 -7.25 5.76 -2.89
C PRO A 197 -7.46 6.11 -1.42
N GLY A 198 -7.92 5.14 -0.63
CA GLY A 198 -8.14 5.27 0.81
C GLY A 198 -6.91 5.61 1.63
N ASN A 199 -5.71 5.35 1.10
CA ASN A 199 -4.44 5.63 1.77
C ASN A 199 -3.96 7.07 1.56
N PHE A 200 -4.62 7.84 0.69
CA PHE A 200 -4.41 9.28 0.50
C PHE A 200 -5.45 10.05 1.29
N LEU A 201 -5.00 10.80 2.27
CA LEU A 201 -5.89 11.59 3.11
C LEU A 201 -5.84 13.08 2.74
N VAL A 202 -7.01 13.68 2.62
CA VAL A 202 -7.17 15.10 2.25
C VAL A 202 -7.98 15.87 3.28
N LYS A 203 -7.61 17.13 3.42
CA LYS A 203 -8.32 18.10 4.24
C LYS A 203 -8.27 19.46 3.53
N PRO A 204 -9.34 20.27 3.56
CA PRO A 204 -9.30 21.63 3.00
C PRO A 204 -8.12 22.41 3.58
N ASP A 205 -7.42 23.14 2.72
CA ASP A 205 -6.32 24.05 3.07
C ASP A 205 -5.15 23.40 3.84
N ALA A 206 -4.97 22.08 3.69
CA ALA A 206 -3.89 21.34 4.30
C ALA A 206 -3.21 20.39 3.27
N PRO A 207 -1.92 20.07 3.45
CA PRO A 207 -1.24 19.15 2.57
C PRO A 207 -1.85 17.75 2.65
N MET A 208 -1.85 17.03 1.52
CA MET A 208 -2.22 15.62 1.46
C MET A 208 -1.32 14.80 2.40
N LYS A 209 -1.89 13.79 3.03
CA LYS A 209 -1.18 12.82 3.86
C LYS A 209 -1.29 11.42 3.26
N LEU A 210 -0.28 10.60 3.52
CA LEU A 210 -0.27 9.17 3.21
C LEU A 210 -0.34 8.37 4.51
N VAL A 211 -1.01 7.23 4.46
CA VAL A 211 -1.12 6.28 5.58
C VAL A 211 -1.03 4.86 5.06
N ASP A 212 -0.82 3.91 5.96
CA ASP A 212 -0.76 2.47 5.68
C ASP A 212 0.46 2.01 4.88
N TYR A 213 1.60 1.98 5.57
CA TYR A 213 2.92 1.65 5.00
C TYR A 213 3.26 0.16 5.08
N GLU A 214 2.28 -0.74 5.16
CA GLU A 214 2.50 -2.18 5.39
C GLU A 214 3.35 -2.87 4.33
N PHE A 215 3.26 -2.39 3.09
CA PHE A 215 4.04 -2.92 1.96
C PHE A 215 5.28 -2.10 1.63
N ALA A 216 5.60 -1.08 2.43
CA ALA A 216 6.70 -0.18 2.13
C ALA A 216 8.06 -0.89 2.15
N SER A 217 8.90 -0.56 1.16
CA SER A 217 10.24 -1.12 1.00
C SER A 217 11.07 -0.26 0.06
N MET A 218 12.38 -0.49 0.00
CA MET A 218 13.18 -0.07 -1.14
C MET A 218 12.74 -0.89 -2.35
N ASN A 219 12.15 -0.23 -3.35
CA ASN A 219 11.64 -0.85 -4.57
C ASN A 219 11.94 0.02 -5.78
N GLU A 220 11.67 -0.51 -6.96
CA GLU A 220 11.85 0.20 -8.22
C GLU A 220 10.88 1.39 -8.32
N ARG A 221 11.42 2.58 -8.54
CA ARG A 221 10.64 3.84 -8.67
C ARG A 221 9.50 3.73 -9.67
N SER A 222 9.79 3.14 -10.82
CA SER A 222 8.80 2.99 -11.89
C SER A 222 7.69 2.00 -11.55
N TYR A 223 7.94 1.05 -10.63
CA TYR A 223 6.90 0.17 -10.10
C TYR A 223 5.85 0.97 -9.34
N GLU A 224 6.27 1.80 -8.40
CA GLU A 224 5.32 2.59 -7.61
C GLU A 224 4.49 3.53 -8.46
N LEU A 225 5.13 4.21 -9.42
CA LEU A 225 4.40 5.05 -10.38
C LEU A 225 3.45 4.21 -11.25
N GLY A 226 3.90 3.06 -11.74
CA GLY A 226 3.10 2.16 -12.57
C GLY A 226 1.87 1.60 -11.86
N VAL A 227 2.03 1.15 -10.60
CA VAL A 227 0.91 0.63 -9.83
C VAL A 227 -0.11 1.73 -9.52
N TRP A 228 0.33 2.93 -9.17
CA TRP A 228 -0.56 4.08 -8.93
C TRP A 228 -1.36 4.46 -10.17
N LEU A 229 -0.69 4.68 -11.31
CA LEU A 229 -1.36 5.04 -12.56
C LEU A 229 -2.37 3.98 -13.01
N GLY A 230 -2.02 2.70 -12.80
CA GLY A 230 -2.91 1.57 -13.07
C GLY A 230 -4.08 1.50 -12.12
N GLU A 231 -3.88 1.71 -10.83
CA GLU A 231 -4.92 1.61 -9.81
C GLU A 231 -5.96 2.73 -9.93
N MET A 232 -5.53 3.92 -10.33
CA MET A 232 -6.41 5.05 -10.59
C MET A 232 -7.08 4.99 -11.96
N PHE A 233 -6.79 3.99 -12.79
CA PHE A 233 -7.31 3.83 -14.15
C PHE A 233 -7.05 5.07 -15.04
N PHE A 234 -5.93 5.76 -14.83
CA PHE A 234 -5.61 6.93 -15.62
C PHE A 234 -5.36 6.58 -17.10
N PRO A 235 -5.93 7.36 -18.03
CA PRO A 235 -5.63 7.20 -19.45
C PRO A 235 -4.18 7.58 -19.74
N GLU A 236 -3.69 7.21 -20.93
CA GLU A 236 -2.26 7.31 -21.26
C GLU A 236 -1.77 8.76 -21.34
N ASP A 237 -2.59 9.67 -21.86
CA ASP A 237 -2.27 11.10 -21.95
C ASP A 237 -2.11 11.73 -20.56
N LEU A 238 -3.05 11.48 -19.65
CA LEU A 238 -2.95 11.92 -18.26
C LEU A 238 -1.78 11.25 -17.54
N SER A 239 -1.54 9.97 -17.77
CA SER A 239 -0.37 9.27 -17.22
C SER A 239 0.93 9.92 -17.65
N THR A 240 1.04 10.33 -18.92
CA THR A 240 2.20 11.04 -19.48
C THR A 240 2.37 12.42 -18.83
N GLU A 241 1.27 13.17 -18.63
CA GLU A 241 1.28 14.46 -17.93
C GLU A 241 1.79 14.30 -16.49
N LEU A 242 1.25 13.33 -15.74
CA LEU A 242 1.61 13.09 -14.33
C LEU A 242 3.08 12.61 -14.18
N LEU A 243 3.55 11.76 -15.07
CA LEU A 243 4.95 11.33 -15.10
C LEU A 243 5.88 12.50 -15.45
N THR A 244 5.46 13.39 -16.35
CA THR A 244 6.21 14.62 -16.67
C THR A 244 6.24 15.55 -15.45
N ALA A 245 5.12 15.72 -14.74
CA ALA A 245 5.07 16.51 -13.52
C ALA A 245 5.96 15.91 -12.41
N TYR A 246 6.03 14.58 -12.34
CA TYR A 246 6.90 13.88 -11.39
C TYR A 246 8.38 14.07 -11.73
N ALA A 247 8.78 13.84 -12.97
CA ALA A 247 10.19 13.80 -13.39
C ALA A 247 10.76 15.18 -13.80
N GLY A 248 9.90 16.19 -14.02
CA GLY A 248 10.26 17.45 -14.69
C GLY A 248 10.34 17.29 -16.22
N GLU A 249 11.06 16.28 -16.70
CA GLU A 249 11.14 15.86 -18.10
C GLU A 249 10.93 14.34 -18.20
N LEU A 250 9.95 13.91 -18.98
CA LEU A 250 9.69 12.48 -19.16
C LEU A 250 10.61 11.89 -20.24
N LYS A 251 11.65 11.20 -19.80
CA LYS A 251 12.54 10.44 -20.68
C LYS A 251 11.89 9.12 -21.11
N ALA A 252 12.18 8.69 -22.34
CA ALA A 252 11.64 7.45 -22.91
C ALA A 252 11.90 6.21 -22.02
N GLY A 253 13.09 6.14 -21.39
CA GLY A 253 13.43 5.06 -20.47
C GLY A 253 12.48 4.99 -19.26
N LEU A 254 12.21 6.12 -18.60
CA LEU A 254 11.26 6.14 -17.48
C LEU A 254 9.84 5.75 -17.93
N ALA A 255 9.38 6.28 -19.06
CA ALA A 255 8.07 5.95 -19.59
C ALA A 255 7.95 4.44 -19.89
N ALA A 256 8.94 3.84 -20.53
CA ALA A 256 8.98 2.41 -20.82
C ALA A 256 9.00 1.57 -19.52
N ARG A 257 9.85 1.91 -18.55
CA ARG A 257 9.93 1.25 -17.25
C ARG A 257 8.58 1.25 -16.53
N VAL A 258 7.91 2.41 -16.50
CA VAL A 258 6.58 2.53 -15.85
C VAL A 258 5.55 1.66 -16.54
N MET A 259 5.51 1.60 -17.88
CA MET A 259 4.56 0.77 -18.60
C MET A 259 4.80 -0.73 -18.36
N VAL A 260 6.05 -1.17 -18.34
CA VAL A 260 6.37 -2.57 -17.99
C VAL A 260 5.99 -2.87 -16.54
N MET A 261 6.35 -2.00 -15.61
CA MET A 261 6.04 -2.16 -14.18
C MET A 261 4.54 -2.11 -13.88
N ARG A 262 3.74 -1.41 -14.68
CA ARG A 262 2.28 -1.44 -14.57
C ARG A 262 1.73 -2.86 -14.77
N ALA A 263 2.24 -3.61 -15.75
CA ALA A 263 1.87 -5.02 -15.94
C ALA A 263 2.34 -5.90 -14.78
N LEU A 264 3.57 -5.71 -14.30
CA LEU A 264 4.11 -6.48 -13.17
C LEU A 264 3.37 -6.19 -11.86
N ALA A 265 2.94 -4.95 -11.65
CA ALA A 265 2.11 -4.58 -10.50
C ALA A 265 0.79 -5.37 -10.48
N ASP A 266 0.15 -5.50 -11.63
CA ASP A 266 -1.09 -6.27 -11.74
C ASP A 266 -0.84 -7.78 -11.56
N ILE A 267 0.29 -8.32 -12.02
CA ILE A 267 0.68 -9.72 -11.74
C ILE A 267 0.91 -9.91 -10.23
N LYS A 268 1.62 -8.98 -9.57
CA LYS A 268 1.85 -9.02 -8.11
C LYS A 268 0.54 -9.03 -7.33
N TRP A 269 -0.35 -8.10 -7.63
CA TRP A 269 -1.62 -7.99 -6.89
C TRP A 269 -2.60 -9.12 -7.22
N ALA A 270 -2.54 -9.68 -8.44
CA ALA A 270 -3.26 -10.92 -8.77
C ALA A 270 -2.73 -12.10 -7.95
N GLY A 271 -1.41 -12.24 -7.83
CA GLY A 271 -0.79 -13.27 -6.99
C GLY A 271 -1.21 -13.15 -5.53
N TRP A 272 -1.16 -11.94 -4.97
CA TRP A 272 -1.68 -11.68 -3.62
C TRP A 272 -3.13 -12.13 -3.45
N ALA A 273 -3.99 -11.82 -4.42
CA ALA A 273 -5.39 -12.21 -4.35
C ALA A 273 -5.58 -13.73 -4.39
N MET A 274 -4.78 -14.45 -5.19
CA MET A 274 -4.82 -15.92 -5.23
C MET A 274 -4.38 -16.54 -3.89
N VAL A 275 -3.42 -15.93 -3.19
CA VAL A 275 -3.04 -16.35 -1.84
C VAL A 275 -4.17 -16.03 -0.85
N GLN A 276 -4.71 -14.81 -0.86
CA GLN A 276 -5.81 -14.42 0.03
C GLN A 276 -7.05 -15.31 -0.13
N GLN A 277 -7.33 -15.76 -1.33
CA GLN A 277 -8.42 -16.70 -1.58
C GLN A 277 -8.30 -18.02 -0.78
N GLN A 278 -7.08 -18.43 -0.45
CA GLN A 278 -6.82 -19.67 0.29
C GLN A 278 -6.87 -19.48 1.81
N ILE A 279 -6.56 -18.28 2.30
CA ILE A 279 -6.30 -18.07 3.74
C ILE A 279 -7.23 -17.06 4.41
N SER A 280 -7.85 -16.15 3.64
CA SER A 280 -8.68 -15.08 4.22
C SER A 280 -10.05 -15.58 4.65
N GLU A 281 -10.46 -15.20 5.86
CA GLU A 281 -11.82 -15.43 6.38
C GLU A 281 -12.82 -14.33 5.95
N LEU A 282 -12.33 -13.28 5.27
CA LEU A 282 -13.18 -12.18 4.83
C LEU A 282 -14.07 -12.60 3.65
N ASN A 283 -15.34 -12.21 3.69
CA ASN A 283 -16.26 -12.38 2.58
C ASN A 283 -15.97 -11.36 1.46
N PHE A 284 -14.85 -11.58 0.76
CA PHE A 284 -14.42 -10.77 -0.38
C PHE A 284 -14.12 -11.68 -1.58
N ASP A 285 -14.55 -11.28 -2.77
CA ASP A 285 -14.33 -12.05 -4.00
C ASP A 285 -12.89 -11.85 -4.52
N TYR A 286 -11.94 -12.49 -3.83
CA TYR A 286 -10.51 -12.46 -4.21
C TYR A 286 -10.27 -13.05 -5.59
N HIS A 287 -11.05 -14.06 -6.01
CA HIS A 287 -10.92 -14.63 -7.34
C HIS A 287 -11.22 -13.60 -8.43
N LYS A 288 -12.34 -12.88 -8.31
CA LYS A 288 -12.72 -11.81 -9.25
C LYS A 288 -11.69 -10.69 -9.26
N TYR A 289 -11.23 -10.26 -8.08
CA TYR A 289 -10.19 -9.24 -7.97
C TYR A 289 -8.91 -9.67 -8.71
N GLY A 290 -8.41 -10.86 -8.44
CA GLY A 290 -7.21 -11.40 -9.10
C GLY A 290 -7.39 -11.58 -10.61
N ALA A 291 -8.57 -12.05 -11.05
CA ALA A 291 -8.90 -12.17 -12.47
C ALA A 291 -8.86 -10.81 -13.20
N TRP A 292 -9.36 -9.74 -12.58
CA TRP A 292 -9.27 -8.38 -13.13
C TRP A 292 -7.84 -7.88 -13.23
N LYS A 293 -7.01 -8.15 -12.22
CA LYS A 293 -5.59 -7.79 -12.24
C LYS A 293 -4.86 -8.54 -13.37
N PHE A 294 -5.06 -9.83 -13.52
CA PHE A 294 -4.50 -10.59 -14.65
C PHE A 294 -5.02 -10.09 -16.01
N MET A 295 -6.29 -9.70 -16.12
CA MET A 295 -6.84 -9.11 -17.34
C MET A 295 -6.12 -7.80 -17.69
N ARG A 296 -5.89 -6.93 -16.72
CA ARG A 296 -5.16 -5.67 -16.93
C ARG A 296 -3.70 -5.92 -17.33
N ALA A 297 -3.01 -6.86 -16.67
CA ALA A 297 -1.66 -7.26 -17.04
C ALA A 297 -1.60 -7.72 -18.51
N ARG A 298 -2.54 -8.59 -18.93
CA ARG A 298 -2.64 -9.03 -20.34
C ARG A 298 -2.83 -7.87 -21.29
N SER A 299 -3.69 -6.91 -20.95
CA SER A 299 -3.94 -5.73 -21.79
C SER A 299 -2.67 -4.92 -22.04
N VAL A 300 -1.81 -4.76 -21.04
CA VAL A 300 -0.53 -4.07 -21.20
C VAL A 300 0.47 -4.91 -21.99
N ILE A 301 0.57 -6.21 -21.72
CA ILE A 301 1.53 -7.11 -22.38
C ILE A 301 1.16 -7.35 -23.86
N HIS A 302 -0.13 -7.32 -24.20
CA HIS A 302 -0.59 -7.43 -25.60
C HIS A 302 -0.48 -6.13 -26.41
N ASP A 303 -0.09 -5.01 -25.77
CA ASP A 303 0.18 -3.78 -26.51
C ASP A 303 1.33 -4.03 -27.50
N SER A 304 1.17 -3.58 -28.75
CA SER A 304 2.17 -3.73 -29.81
C SER A 304 3.53 -3.09 -29.46
N ARG A 305 3.56 -2.18 -28.49
CA ARG A 305 4.75 -1.48 -28.00
C ARG A 305 5.51 -2.27 -26.92
N TRP A 306 4.95 -3.38 -26.39
CA TRP A 306 5.53 -4.14 -25.29
C TRP A 306 7.00 -4.50 -25.48
N GLU A 307 7.33 -5.11 -26.62
CA GLU A 307 8.71 -5.47 -26.96
C GLU A 307 9.62 -4.23 -27.12
N GLY A 308 9.06 -3.10 -27.55
CA GLY A 308 9.76 -1.82 -27.61
C GLY A 308 10.09 -1.30 -26.22
N TRP A 309 9.15 -1.36 -25.28
CA TRP A 309 9.38 -0.97 -23.88
C TRP A 309 10.45 -1.82 -23.24
N LEU A 310 10.40 -3.16 -23.39
CA LEU A 310 11.44 -4.06 -22.85
C LEU A 310 12.84 -3.75 -23.35
N ARG A 311 12.99 -3.26 -24.57
CA ARG A 311 14.29 -2.83 -25.13
C ARG A 311 14.73 -1.43 -24.68
N THR A 312 13.80 -0.64 -24.14
CA THR A 312 14.04 0.76 -23.74
C THR A 312 14.25 0.90 -22.23
N VAL A 313 13.90 -0.15 -21.47
CA VAL A 313 14.09 -0.25 -20.02
C VAL A 313 15.53 0.03 -19.58
#